data_ec547674eb5026711ef60a05fcdabd36
#
_entry.id   ec547674eb5026711ef60a05fcdabd36
#
_cell.length_a   1.000
_cell.length_b   1.000
_cell.length_c   1.000
_cell.angle_alpha   90.00
_cell.angle_beta   90.00
_cell.angle_gamma   90.00
#
_symmetry.space_group_name_H-M   'P 1'
#
loop_
_entity.id
_entity.type
_entity.pdbx_description
1 polymer ?
#
loop_
_entity_poly.entity_id
_entity_poly.type
_entity_poly.pdbx_seq_one_letter_code
_entity_poly.pdbx_strand_id
1 'polypeptide(L)'
;ASTAEVIIREGSAPQVLDPKPPVKINLQGVIGTPVEFLTQRSKESDQFNERRAHVIVERENVEITLVFNENDEYTRGKVSGKLSYHPKFVEFGINAAKGWTPNKLGEFFKMNRAFFPDREKNMALVSALKNFNANIDTKIEQERQQNGSFKDNYGAVVQSNLPEAFTVRLPIF
;
A
#
# COMPACT_ATOMS: atom_id res chain seq x y z
N ALA A 1 -29.77 5.06 61.73
CA ALA A 1 -28.71 6.07 61.82
C ALA A 1 -27.42 5.41 61.31
N SER A 2 -26.87 5.92 60.23
CA SER A 2 -25.57 5.45 59.71
C SER A 2 -24.48 6.23 60.47
N THR A 3 -23.62 5.52 61.15
CA THR A 3 -22.41 6.07 61.80
C THR A 3 -21.30 6.15 60.76
N ALA A 4 -20.75 7.33 60.56
CA ALA A 4 -19.55 7.51 59.75
C ALA A 4 -18.33 7.57 60.68
N GLU A 5 -17.35 6.73 60.45
CA GLU A 5 -16.08 6.75 61.14
C GLU A 5 -15.10 7.65 60.42
N VAL A 6 -14.61 8.68 61.07
CA VAL A 6 -13.59 9.58 60.54
C VAL A 6 -12.24 9.19 61.14
N ILE A 7 -11.35 8.64 60.38
CA ILE A 7 -9.99 8.29 60.79
C ILE A 7 -9.07 9.47 60.41
N ILE A 8 -8.58 10.21 61.41
CA ILE A 8 -7.55 11.22 61.21
C ILE A 8 -6.18 10.58 61.42
N ARG A 9 -5.36 10.55 60.40
CA ARG A 9 -3.96 10.09 60.49
C ARG A 9 -3.02 11.27 60.33
N GLU A 10 -2.05 11.37 61.23
CA GLU A 10 -0.91 12.26 61.06
C GLU A 10 -0.04 11.71 59.95
N GLY A 11 0.16 12.45 58.90
CA GLY A 11 0.97 12.09 57.72
C GLY A 11 1.07 13.26 56.78
N SER A 12 1.90 13.17 55.76
CA SER A 12 1.97 14.11 54.67
C SER A 12 0.60 14.28 53.98
N ALA A 13 0.28 15.48 53.56
CA ALA A 13 -0.97 15.77 52.85
C ALA A 13 -1.23 14.75 51.76
N PRO A 14 -2.47 14.26 51.53
CA PRO A 14 -2.77 13.31 50.50
C PRO A 14 -2.29 13.89 49.18
N GLN A 15 -1.45 13.10 48.48
CA GLN A 15 -0.97 13.46 47.17
C GLN A 15 -2.18 13.48 46.22
N VAL A 16 -2.45 14.60 45.61
CA VAL A 16 -3.47 14.70 44.59
C VAL A 16 -2.98 13.79 43.46
N LEU A 17 -3.71 12.72 43.22
CA LEU A 17 -3.43 11.84 42.08
C LEU A 17 -3.64 12.64 40.80
N ASP A 18 -2.66 12.65 39.93
CA ASP A 18 -2.80 13.21 38.60
C ASP A 18 -4.04 12.60 37.92
N PRO A 19 -4.86 13.42 37.24
CA PRO A 19 -6.01 12.90 36.53
C PRO A 19 -5.55 11.83 35.54
N LYS A 20 -6.28 10.72 35.48
CA LYS A 20 -5.97 9.64 34.56
C LYS A 20 -5.89 10.20 33.14
N PRO A 21 -4.79 9.96 32.40
CA PRO A 21 -4.65 10.51 31.07
C PRO A 21 -5.78 10.03 30.15
N PRO A 22 -6.29 10.87 29.26
CA PRO A 22 -7.35 10.50 28.32
C PRO A 22 -6.89 9.41 27.38
N VAL A 23 -7.72 8.38 27.18
CA VAL A 23 -7.48 7.33 26.18
C VAL A 23 -8.06 7.80 24.84
N LYS A 24 -7.19 8.23 23.94
CA LYS A 24 -7.60 8.68 22.60
C LYS A 24 -7.58 7.51 21.62
N ILE A 25 -8.69 7.31 20.91
CA ILE A 25 -8.75 6.35 19.81
C ILE A 25 -8.07 6.97 18.59
N ASN A 26 -7.08 6.28 18.06
CA ASN A 26 -6.40 6.65 16.82
C ASN A 26 -6.21 5.38 15.97
N LEU A 27 -7.09 5.19 15.01
CA LEU A 27 -7.12 4.02 14.14
C LEU A 27 -6.78 4.42 12.71
N GLN A 28 -6.05 3.56 12.03
CA GLN A 28 -5.73 3.70 10.62
C GLN A 28 -6.06 2.41 9.88
N GLY A 29 -6.63 2.52 8.70
CA GLY A 29 -7.00 1.38 7.89
C GLY A 29 -7.14 1.71 6.41
N VAL A 30 -7.84 0.85 5.70
CA VAL A 30 -8.20 1.07 4.28
C VAL A 30 -9.25 2.16 4.16
N ILE A 31 -9.46 2.67 2.95
CA ILE A 31 -10.33 3.83 2.68
C ILE A 31 -11.75 3.69 3.28
N GLY A 32 -12.27 2.48 3.40
CA GLY A 32 -13.59 2.21 3.98
C GLY A 32 -13.65 2.22 5.51
N THR A 33 -12.50 2.15 6.19
CA THR A 33 -12.43 2.02 7.66
C THR A 33 -13.20 3.09 8.43
N PRO A 34 -13.14 4.39 8.09
CA PRO A 34 -13.91 5.42 8.79
C PRO A 34 -15.43 5.21 8.66
N VAL A 35 -15.91 4.76 7.51
CA VAL A 35 -17.33 4.51 7.26
C VAL A 35 -17.82 3.29 8.04
N GLU A 36 -17.05 2.22 8.06
CA GLU A 36 -17.36 1.03 8.85
C GLU A 36 -17.39 1.34 10.34
N PHE A 37 -16.40 2.07 10.84
CA PHE A 37 -16.36 2.52 12.23
C PHE A 37 -17.59 3.34 12.58
N LEU A 38 -17.95 4.32 11.76
CA LEU A 38 -19.12 5.16 11.96
C LEU A 38 -20.40 4.32 12.01
N THR A 39 -20.56 3.39 11.05
CA THR A 39 -21.75 2.54 10.95
C THR A 39 -21.93 1.61 12.14
N GLN A 40 -20.85 1.09 12.69
CA GLN A 40 -20.87 0.24 13.87
C GLN A 40 -21.12 1.05 15.15
N ARG A 41 -20.40 2.15 15.33
CA ARG A 41 -20.47 2.94 16.57
C ARG A 41 -21.73 3.76 16.70
N SER A 42 -22.31 4.24 15.61
CA SER A 42 -23.60 4.94 15.66
C SER A 42 -24.75 4.08 16.14
N LYS A 43 -24.63 2.74 16.02
CA LYS A 43 -25.66 1.78 16.47
C LYS A 43 -25.47 1.30 17.91
N GLU A 44 -24.25 1.32 18.42
CA GLU A 44 -23.90 0.59 19.64
C GLU A 44 -23.53 1.48 20.83
N SER A 45 -23.35 2.77 20.63
CA SER A 45 -22.70 3.59 21.66
C SER A 45 -23.33 4.97 21.86
N ASP A 46 -23.78 5.23 23.07
CA ASP A 46 -24.10 6.57 23.57
C ASP A 46 -22.86 7.51 23.61
N GLN A 47 -21.67 6.96 23.43
CA GLN A 47 -20.41 7.71 23.43
C GLN A 47 -20.13 8.39 22.10
N PHE A 48 -20.79 8.01 21.01
CA PHE A 48 -20.63 8.63 19.71
C PHE A 48 -21.71 9.69 19.46
N ASN A 49 -21.28 10.92 19.32
CA ASN A 49 -22.18 12.04 19.01
C ASN A 49 -21.91 12.56 17.60
N GLU A 50 -22.84 12.28 16.68
CA GLU A 50 -22.75 12.72 15.28
C GLU A 50 -22.63 14.24 15.13
N ARG A 51 -23.26 15.02 16.03
CA ARG A 51 -23.20 16.48 16.02
C ARG A 51 -21.83 17.05 16.40
N ARG A 52 -20.95 16.20 16.95
CA ARG A 52 -19.59 16.53 17.36
C ARG A 52 -18.56 15.73 16.56
N ALA A 53 -18.93 15.35 15.37
CA ALA A 53 -18.09 14.61 14.46
C ALA A 53 -18.02 15.32 13.10
N HIS A 54 -16.86 15.22 12.45
CA HIS A 54 -16.70 15.71 11.09
C HIS A 54 -15.77 14.80 10.30
N VAL A 55 -15.90 14.85 8.98
CA VAL A 55 -15.11 14.07 8.04
C VAL A 55 -14.21 15.01 7.24
N ILE A 56 -12.92 14.71 7.25
CA ILE A 56 -11.91 15.41 6.46
C ILE A 56 -11.56 14.53 5.26
N VAL A 57 -11.61 15.07 4.06
CA VAL A 57 -11.22 14.39 2.82
C VAL A 57 -9.99 15.08 2.25
N GLU A 58 -8.88 14.35 2.23
CA GLU A 58 -7.62 14.79 1.66
C GLU A 58 -7.44 14.16 0.27
N ARG A 59 -7.58 14.97 -0.78
CA ARG A 59 -7.50 14.48 -2.15
C ARG A 59 -6.08 14.11 -2.59
N GLU A 60 -5.09 14.86 -2.14
CA GLU A 60 -3.69 14.61 -2.51
C GLU A 60 -3.17 13.27 -1.97
N ASN A 61 -3.52 12.95 -0.73
CA ASN A 61 -3.13 11.70 -0.08
C ASN A 61 -4.14 10.56 -0.28
N VAL A 62 -5.29 10.85 -0.91
CA VAL A 62 -6.42 9.93 -1.05
C VAL A 62 -6.79 9.30 0.30
N GLU A 63 -7.01 10.16 1.29
CA GLU A 63 -7.29 9.79 2.67
C GLU A 63 -8.62 10.41 3.14
N ILE A 64 -9.39 9.62 3.88
CA ILE A 64 -10.60 10.06 4.58
C ILE A 64 -10.35 9.91 6.07
N THR A 65 -10.57 10.97 6.82
CA THR A 65 -10.43 10.97 8.27
C THR A 65 -11.74 11.35 8.94
N LEU A 66 -12.23 10.49 9.81
CA LEU A 66 -13.33 10.76 10.73
C LEU A 66 -12.73 11.25 12.05
N VAL A 67 -13.12 12.45 12.49
CA VAL A 67 -12.83 12.98 13.83
C VAL A 67 -14.15 12.99 14.58
N PHE A 68 -14.19 12.44 15.77
CA PHE A 68 -15.41 12.40 16.60
C PHE A 68 -15.13 12.86 18.00
N ASN A 69 -16.19 13.32 18.69
CA ASN A 69 -16.16 13.91 20.04
C ASN A 69 -15.10 15.00 20.17
N GLU A 70 -15.01 15.90 19.19
CA GLU A 70 -13.93 16.88 19.06
C GLU A 70 -13.78 17.82 20.27
N ASN A 71 -14.88 18.05 21.00
CA ASN A 71 -14.91 18.94 22.17
C ASN A 71 -14.68 18.21 23.51
N ASP A 72 -14.45 16.91 23.48
CA ASP A 72 -14.21 16.10 24.67
C ASP A 72 -12.79 15.53 24.66
N GLU A 73 -11.95 16.04 25.56
CA GLU A 73 -10.56 15.62 25.63
C GLU A 73 -10.39 14.13 25.95
N TYR A 74 -11.32 13.53 26.70
CA TYR A 74 -11.23 12.15 27.15
C TYR A 74 -11.76 11.13 26.13
N THR A 75 -12.75 11.52 25.33
CA THR A 75 -13.39 10.61 24.37
C THR A 75 -13.13 10.95 22.91
N ARG A 76 -12.39 12.05 22.65
CA ARG A 76 -12.02 12.45 21.31
C ARG A 76 -11.23 11.36 20.60
N GLY A 77 -11.61 11.02 19.38
CA GLY A 77 -10.93 10.03 18.57
C GLY A 77 -10.79 10.44 17.12
N LYS A 78 -9.89 9.74 16.45
CA LYS A 78 -9.60 9.88 15.02
C LYS A 78 -9.56 8.49 14.39
N VAL A 79 -10.26 8.33 13.26
CA VAL A 79 -10.18 7.12 12.42
C VAL A 79 -9.87 7.56 11.01
N SER A 80 -8.76 7.14 10.46
CA SER A 80 -8.37 7.45 9.10
C SER A 80 -8.33 6.21 8.21
N GLY A 81 -8.73 6.39 6.96
CA GLY A 81 -8.67 5.39 5.92
C GLY A 81 -7.95 5.93 4.70
N LYS A 82 -6.91 5.22 4.26
CA LYS A 82 -6.12 5.60 3.10
C LYS A 82 -6.31 4.61 1.97
N LEU A 83 -6.46 5.15 0.75
CA LEU A 83 -6.43 4.33 -0.45
C LEU A 83 -4.98 4.07 -0.83
N SER A 84 -4.60 2.81 -0.89
CA SER A 84 -3.27 2.39 -1.34
C SER A 84 -3.39 1.55 -2.61
N TYR A 85 -2.39 1.64 -3.46
CA TYR A 85 -2.35 0.79 -4.64
C TYR A 85 -2.27 -0.69 -4.27
N HIS A 86 -2.98 -1.51 -5.04
CA HIS A 86 -2.91 -2.95 -4.89
C HIS A 86 -1.46 -3.44 -5.06
N PRO A 87 -0.98 -4.39 -4.23
CA PRO A 87 0.40 -4.88 -4.29
C PRO A 87 0.84 -5.33 -5.69
N LYS A 88 -0.05 -5.97 -6.45
CA LYS A 88 0.23 -6.38 -7.83
C LYS A 88 0.43 -5.21 -8.78
N PHE A 89 -0.33 -4.12 -8.62
CA PHE A 89 -0.12 -2.91 -9.41
C PHE A 89 1.27 -2.32 -9.17
N VAL A 90 1.69 -2.27 -7.91
CA VAL A 90 3.03 -1.80 -7.52
C VAL A 90 4.13 -2.75 -8.04
N GLU A 91 3.92 -4.06 -7.95
CA GLU A 91 4.88 -5.07 -8.40
C GLU A 91 5.12 -5.01 -9.91
N PHE A 92 4.09 -4.76 -10.72
CA PHE A 92 4.22 -4.55 -12.16
C PHE A 92 5.00 -3.28 -12.51
N GLY A 93 5.12 -2.34 -11.59
CA GLY A 93 5.91 -1.12 -11.78
C GLY A 93 5.35 -0.18 -12.85
N ILE A 94 4.03 -0.16 -13.03
CA ILE A 94 3.36 0.73 -13.98
C ILE A 94 3.63 2.18 -13.55
N ASN A 95 4.10 3.00 -14.50
CA ASN A 95 4.52 4.39 -14.27
C ASN A 95 5.72 4.56 -13.31
N ALA A 96 6.44 3.48 -13.04
CA ALA A 96 7.68 3.54 -12.26
C ALA A 96 8.90 3.35 -13.18
N ALA A 97 10.01 4.00 -12.86
CA ALA A 97 11.29 3.81 -13.55
C ALA A 97 11.94 2.47 -13.12
N LYS A 98 11.26 1.36 -13.41
CA LYS A 98 11.73 0.01 -13.06
C LYS A 98 12.35 -0.66 -14.29
N GLY A 99 13.66 -0.89 -14.23
CA GLY A 99 14.37 -1.66 -15.25
C GLY A 99 14.18 -3.17 -15.06
N TRP A 100 13.98 -3.88 -16.17
CA TRP A 100 13.87 -5.34 -16.20
C TRP A 100 14.87 -5.93 -17.18
N THR A 101 15.52 -7.01 -16.80
CA THR A 101 16.18 -7.85 -17.80
C THR A 101 15.15 -8.74 -18.50
N PRO A 102 15.34 -9.09 -19.79
CA PRO A 102 14.38 -9.91 -20.53
C PRO A 102 14.02 -11.23 -19.82
N ASN A 103 15.00 -11.91 -19.26
CA ASN A 103 14.78 -13.14 -18.52
C ASN A 103 13.91 -12.94 -17.28
N LYS A 104 14.24 -11.97 -16.43
CA LYS A 104 13.46 -11.67 -15.22
C LYS A 104 12.05 -11.24 -15.56
N LEU A 105 11.89 -10.43 -16.61
CA LEU A 105 10.57 -10.01 -17.07
C LEU A 105 9.75 -11.21 -17.61
N GLY A 106 10.39 -12.11 -18.35
CA GLY A 106 9.73 -13.32 -18.84
C GLY A 106 9.26 -14.25 -17.71
N GLU A 107 10.09 -14.44 -16.69
CA GLU A 107 9.71 -15.22 -15.49
C GLU A 107 8.56 -14.53 -14.73
N PHE A 108 8.66 -13.22 -14.55
CA PHE A 108 7.62 -12.45 -13.90
C PHE A 108 6.27 -12.55 -14.61
N PHE A 109 6.24 -12.44 -15.95
CA PHE A 109 5.02 -12.59 -16.74
C PHE A 109 4.48 -14.03 -16.71
N LYS A 110 5.34 -15.03 -16.69
CA LYS A 110 4.96 -16.44 -16.52
C LYS A 110 4.25 -16.68 -15.18
N MET A 111 4.78 -16.12 -14.09
CA MET A 111 4.19 -16.24 -12.75
C MET A 111 2.88 -15.45 -12.59
N ASN A 112 2.77 -14.34 -13.30
CA ASN A 112 1.62 -13.42 -13.24
C ASN A 112 0.65 -13.58 -14.44
N ARG A 113 0.61 -14.74 -15.07
CA ARG A 113 -0.21 -15.02 -16.27
C ARG A 113 -1.71 -14.75 -16.10
N ALA A 114 -2.22 -14.82 -14.87
CA ALA A 114 -3.62 -14.57 -14.57
C ALA A 114 -4.06 -13.11 -14.85
N PHE A 115 -3.11 -12.19 -14.90
CA PHE A 115 -3.37 -10.78 -15.20
C PHE A 115 -3.32 -10.45 -16.70
N PHE A 116 -3.08 -11.44 -17.54
CA PHE A 116 -3.12 -11.28 -19.00
C PHE A 116 -4.49 -11.73 -19.51
N PRO A 117 -5.20 -10.90 -20.30
CA PRO A 117 -6.52 -11.27 -20.85
C PRO A 117 -6.47 -12.48 -21.75
N ASP A 118 -5.34 -12.67 -22.45
CA ASP A 118 -5.10 -13.72 -23.42
C ASP A 118 -3.88 -14.53 -23.00
N ARG A 119 -4.14 -15.82 -22.70
CA ARG A 119 -3.11 -16.75 -22.24
C ARG A 119 -2.11 -17.10 -23.33
N GLU A 120 -2.56 -17.19 -24.58
CA GLU A 120 -1.67 -17.55 -25.71
C GLU A 120 -0.71 -16.39 -25.99
N LYS A 121 -1.21 -15.14 -25.95
CA LYS A 121 -0.37 -13.94 -26.09
C LYS A 121 0.63 -13.81 -24.94
N ASN A 122 0.24 -14.16 -23.71
CA ASN A 122 1.18 -14.20 -22.60
C ASN A 122 2.30 -15.22 -22.84
N MET A 123 1.97 -16.44 -23.28
CA MET A 123 2.96 -17.48 -23.57
C MET A 123 3.89 -17.09 -24.73
N ALA A 124 3.35 -16.49 -25.76
CA ALA A 124 4.12 -15.97 -26.90
C ALA A 124 5.10 -14.86 -26.44
N LEU A 125 4.62 -13.92 -25.59
CA LEU A 125 5.45 -12.84 -25.04
C LEU A 125 6.58 -13.39 -24.16
N VAL A 126 6.29 -14.36 -23.28
CA VAL A 126 7.31 -15.02 -22.45
C VAL A 126 8.36 -15.72 -23.31
N SER A 127 7.94 -16.42 -24.37
CA SER A 127 8.85 -17.09 -25.30
C SER A 127 9.71 -16.08 -26.08
N ALA A 128 9.12 -14.98 -26.54
CA ALA A 128 9.83 -13.93 -27.24
C ALA A 128 10.90 -13.26 -26.35
N LEU A 129 10.59 -13.01 -25.05
CA LEU A 129 11.56 -12.47 -24.10
C LEU A 129 12.74 -13.42 -23.85
N LYS A 130 12.49 -14.72 -23.74
CA LYS A 130 13.55 -15.74 -23.60
C LYS A 130 14.44 -15.80 -24.83
N ASN A 131 13.85 -15.82 -26.02
CA ASN A 131 14.58 -15.85 -27.28
C ASN A 131 15.41 -14.56 -27.50
N PHE A 132 14.85 -13.42 -27.11
CA PHE A 132 15.53 -12.13 -27.16
C PHE A 132 16.81 -12.16 -26.31
N ASN A 133 16.74 -12.67 -25.09
CA ASN A 133 17.90 -12.82 -24.22
C ASN A 133 18.96 -13.76 -24.81
N ALA A 134 18.54 -14.91 -25.31
CA ALA A 134 19.45 -15.87 -25.92
C ALA A 134 20.17 -15.29 -27.15
N ASN A 135 19.49 -14.48 -27.97
CA ASN A 135 20.07 -13.80 -29.11
C ASN A 135 21.10 -12.73 -28.70
N ILE A 136 20.84 -12.00 -27.62
CA ILE A 136 21.80 -11.03 -27.08
C ILE A 136 23.06 -11.75 -26.58
N ASP A 137 22.90 -12.79 -25.79
CA ASP A 137 24.01 -13.56 -25.23
C ASP A 137 24.88 -14.17 -26.34
N THR A 138 24.28 -14.71 -27.40
CA THR A 138 24.98 -15.26 -28.56
C THR A 138 25.76 -14.17 -29.32
N LYS A 139 25.19 -13.00 -29.52
CA LYS A 139 25.89 -11.89 -30.19
C LYS A 139 27.06 -11.37 -29.37
N ILE A 140 26.90 -11.20 -28.07
CA ILE A 140 27.98 -10.78 -27.18
C ILE A 140 29.12 -11.78 -27.22
N GLU A 141 28.83 -13.08 -27.21
CA GLU A 141 29.85 -14.13 -27.30
C GLU A 141 30.61 -14.11 -28.65
N GLN A 142 29.90 -13.91 -29.76
CA GLN A 142 30.49 -13.81 -31.09
C GLN A 142 31.39 -12.58 -31.23
N GLU A 143 30.96 -11.41 -30.69
CA GLU A 143 31.77 -10.18 -30.70
C GLU A 143 33.03 -10.30 -29.81
N ARG A 144 32.93 -10.98 -28.67
CA ARG A 144 34.09 -11.30 -27.83
C ARG A 144 35.12 -12.17 -28.55
N GLN A 145 34.67 -13.17 -29.30
CA GLN A 145 35.53 -14.07 -30.05
C GLN A 145 36.22 -13.37 -31.25
N GLN A 146 35.56 -12.40 -31.89
CA GLN A 146 36.06 -11.73 -33.07
C GLN A 146 37.01 -10.54 -32.79
N ASN A 147 36.76 -9.78 -31.74
CA ASN A 147 37.43 -8.46 -31.57
C ASN A 147 38.26 -8.29 -30.31
N GLY A 148 38.28 -9.24 -29.39
CA GLY A 148 39.08 -9.12 -28.14
C GLY A 148 38.87 -7.85 -27.32
N SER A 149 38.00 -6.96 -27.76
CA SER A 149 37.75 -5.65 -27.20
C SER A 149 36.24 -5.45 -26.95
N PHE A 150 35.93 -5.16 -25.73
CA PHE A 150 34.56 -4.86 -25.30
C PHE A 150 34.20 -3.46 -25.80
N LYS A 151 33.52 -3.35 -26.92
CA LYS A 151 32.81 -2.10 -27.26
C LYS A 151 31.37 -2.27 -26.85
N ASP A 152 30.93 -1.43 -25.91
CA ASP A 152 29.54 -1.25 -25.52
C ASP A 152 28.69 -0.74 -26.69
N ASN A 153 28.52 -1.55 -27.72
CA ASN A 153 27.56 -1.30 -28.80
C ASN A 153 26.22 -1.97 -28.47
N TYR A 154 25.60 -1.54 -27.40
CA TYR A 154 24.18 -1.84 -27.12
C TYR A 154 23.22 -1.29 -28.19
N GLY A 155 23.74 -0.58 -29.18
CA GLY A 155 22.96 0.01 -30.28
C GLY A 155 22.85 -0.85 -31.55
N ALA A 156 23.46 -2.01 -31.63
CA ALA A 156 23.26 -2.91 -32.78
C ALA A 156 21.89 -3.55 -32.66
N VAL A 157 20.99 -3.07 -33.50
CA VAL A 157 19.62 -3.52 -33.74
C VAL A 157 19.49 -5.04 -33.66
N VAL A 158 19.21 -5.55 -32.44
CA VAL A 158 18.67 -6.87 -32.31
C VAL A 158 17.23 -6.77 -32.78
N GLN A 159 16.91 -7.29 -33.98
CA GLN A 159 15.54 -7.43 -34.41
C GLN A 159 14.81 -8.26 -33.35
N SER A 160 14.05 -7.60 -32.50
CA SER A 160 13.28 -8.26 -31.46
C SER A 160 11.92 -8.62 -32.06
N ASN A 161 11.55 -9.88 -31.97
CA ASN A 161 10.17 -10.31 -32.23
C ASN A 161 9.24 -9.97 -31.04
N LEU A 162 9.63 -8.99 -30.23
CA LEU A 162 8.82 -8.51 -29.14
C LEU A 162 7.69 -7.64 -29.69
N PRO A 163 6.46 -7.80 -29.21
CA PRO A 163 5.36 -6.91 -29.58
C PRO A 163 5.61 -5.49 -29.07
N GLU A 164 5.22 -4.50 -29.83
CA GLU A 164 5.33 -3.08 -29.44
C GLU A 164 4.51 -2.75 -28.19
N ALA A 165 3.41 -3.48 -27.98
CA ALA A 165 2.54 -3.29 -26.84
C ALA A 165 1.89 -4.62 -26.41
N PHE A 166 1.55 -4.69 -25.14
CA PHE A 166 0.76 -5.78 -24.57
C PHE A 166 -0.21 -5.24 -23.53
N THR A 167 -1.25 -6.00 -23.23
CA THR A 167 -2.29 -5.60 -22.28
C THR A 167 -2.25 -6.46 -21.05
N VAL A 168 -2.32 -5.84 -19.87
CA VAL A 168 -2.55 -6.49 -18.59
C VAL A 168 -3.79 -5.92 -17.91
N ARG A 169 -4.47 -6.74 -17.12
CA ARG A 169 -5.60 -6.32 -16.28
C ARG A 169 -5.18 -6.46 -14.83
N LEU A 170 -5.01 -5.34 -14.17
CA LEU A 170 -4.57 -5.29 -12.78
C LEU A 170 -5.61 -4.60 -11.92
N PRO A 171 -5.85 -5.08 -10.69
CA PRO A 171 -6.51 -4.25 -9.69
C PRO A 171 -5.60 -3.06 -9.37
N ILE A 172 -6.17 -1.87 -9.37
CA ILE A 172 -5.41 -0.64 -9.08
C ILE A 172 -5.41 -0.38 -7.58
N PHE A 173 -6.54 -0.68 -6.93
CA PHE A 173 -6.79 -0.49 -5.51
C PHE A 173 -7.38 -1.75 -4.89
#